data_f9b8884161c86ca24ea631dca5dc7418
#
_entry.id   f9b8884161c86ca24ea631dca5dc7418
#
_cell.length_a   1.000
_cell.length_b   1.000
_cell.length_c   1.000
_cell.angle_alpha   90.00
_cell.angle_beta   90.00
_cell.angle_gamma   90.00
#
_symmetry.space_group_name_H-M   'P 1'
#
loop_
_entity.id
_entity.type
_entity.pdbx_description
1 polymer ?
#
loop_
_entity_poly.entity_id
_entity_poly.type
_entity_poly.pdbx_seq_one_letter_code
_entity_poly.pdbx_strand_id
1 'polypeptide(L)'
;MRLILNPEIDVLWRDKTTLQVRNPDGTSNTISDLPSDMKLILSSCTGIVNISEILLNLNIDERIHEDINIALRFLLEHRVLINQSHLYEQSERLHKSYVQVIGINTFAFQIGQLLAAAGVGRIVFDSLTKKQATVTLGDINILGPRAREIGTSLSQSLRDSLLAMGARAEKPNQERKPDLVIVCEDTESFEINELMINRVPHVFIGKTGEQVNVGPFVIPGIQTCQNCLQLNSLKKNLFIFPLEKRKKKAREIDKNPSLTTLASSLLVTNCISFLSGELANNGPSLLNVVCDLDANGPTIVFRKLQPNPQCGCRWEAA
;
A
#
# COMPACT_ATOMS: atom_id res chain seq x y z
N MET A 1 -24.99 -1.74 -4.44
CA MET A 1 -23.86 -1.74 -5.40
C MET A 1 -23.64 -0.33 -5.93
N ARG A 2 -22.42 0.10 -6.12
CA ARG A 2 -22.04 1.38 -6.77
C ARG A 2 -21.45 1.02 -8.15
N LEU A 3 -22.21 1.29 -9.20
CA LEU A 3 -21.88 0.84 -10.55
C LEU A 3 -21.36 2.00 -11.40
N ILE A 4 -20.42 1.70 -12.28
CA ILE A 4 -19.92 2.60 -13.32
C ILE A 4 -19.80 1.83 -14.63
N LEU A 5 -20.04 2.52 -15.75
CA LEU A 5 -19.69 1.97 -17.04
C LEU A 5 -18.18 1.75 -17.12
N ASN A 6 -17.78 0.61 -17.67
CA ASN A 6 -16.36 0.32 -17.84
C ASN A 6 -15.72 1.36 -18.77
N PRO A 7 -14.72 2.14 -18.31
CA PRO A 7 -14.11 3.21 -19.11
C PRO A 7 -13.26 2.68 -20.28
N GLU A 8 -12.97 1.38 -20.32
CA GLU A 8 -12.18 0.77 -21.40
C GLU A 8 -13.02 0.37 -22.62
N ILE A 9 -14.36 0.52 -22.56
CA ILE A 9 -15.27 0.13 -23.62
C ILE A 9 -16.10 1.32 -24.12
N ASP A 10 -16.43 1.30 -25.40
CA ASP A 10 -17.39 2.22 -25.95
C ASP A 10 -18.80 1.59 -25.95
N VAL A 11 -19.78 2.38 -25.52
CA VAL A 11 -21.17 1.95 -25.43
C VAL A 11 -22.04 2.81 -26.32
N LEU A 12 -22.78 2.18 -27.25
CA LEU A 12 -23.68 2.85 -28.17
C LEU A 12 -25.08 2.23 -28.10
N TRP A 13 -26.09 3.05 -27.88
CA TRP A 13 -27.49 2.63 -27.96
C TRP A 13 -27.94 2.63 -29.43
N ARG A 14 -28.37 1.47 -29.92
CA ARG A 14 -28.95 1.34 -31.26
C ARG A 14 -30.43 1.70 -31.26
N ASP A 15 -31.12 1.34 -30.19
CA ASP A 15 -32.53 1.67 -29.92
C ASP A 15 -32.77 1.73 -28.40
N LYS A 16 -34.03 1.66 -27.95
CA LYS A 16 -34.39 1.77 -26.52
C LYS A 16 -33.96 0.56 -25.69
N THR A 17 -33.80 -0.61 -26.31
CA THR A 17 -33.57 -1.88 -25.63
C THR A 17 -32.31 -2.60 -26.08
N THR A 18 -31.59 -2.03 -27.07
CA THR A 18 -30.43 -2.67 -27.68
C THR A 18 -29.19 -1.82 -27.50
N LEU A 19 -28.21 -2.41 -26.82
CA LEU A 19 -26.91 -1.82 -26.52
C LEU A 19 -25.82 -2.48 -27.37
N GLN A 20 -25.03 -1.71 -28.07
CA GLN A 20 -23.80 -2.18 -28.71
C GLN A 20 -22.62 -1.80 -27.83
N VAL A 21 -21.78 -2.78 -27.55
CA VAL A 21 -20.53 -2.65 -26.79
C VAL A 21 -19.37 -2.90 -27.71
N ARG A 22 -18.41 -1.98 -27.76
CA ARG A 22 -17.17 -2.10 -28.50
C ARG A 22 -16.00 -2.24 -27.53
N ASN A 23 -15.27 -3.33 -27.67
CA ASN A 23 -14.10 -3.62 -26.84
C ASN A 23 -12.83 -2.92 -27.40
N PRO A 24 -11.79 -2.73 -26.58
CA PRO A 24 -10.51 -2.14 -27.00
C PRO A 24 -9.81 -2.90 -28.13
N ASP A 25 -10.04 -4.21 -28.24
CA ASP A 25 -9.50 -5.06 -29.31
C ASP A 25 -10.22 -4.88 -30.68
N GLY A 26 -11.22 -3.98 -30.73
CA GLY A 26 -12.03 -3.70 -31.90
C GLY A 26 -13.21 -4.66 -32.13
N THR A 27 -13.37 -5.68 -31.27
CA THR A 27 -14.57 -6.53 -31.33
C THR A 27 -15.78 -5.77 -30.83
N SER A 28 -16.96 -6.10 -31.37
CA SER A 28 -18.20 -5.50 -30.91
C SER A 28 -19.27 -6.56 -30.67
N ASN A 29 -19.96 -6.42 -29.56
CA ASN A 29 -21.07 -7.29 -29.16
C ASN A 29 -22.36 -6.46 -29.10
N THR A 30 -23.48 -7.08 -29.39
CA THR A 30 -24.81 -6.47 -29.27
C THR A 30 -25.58 -7.18 -28.17
N ILE A 31 -26.13 -6.42 -27.25
CA ILE A 31 -26.96 -6.90 -26.14
C ILE A 31 -28.37 -6.36 -26.41
N SER A 32 -29.31 -7.25 -26.66
CA SER A 32 -30.72 -6.93 -26.90
C SER A 32 -31.59 -7.25 -25.69
N ASP A 33 -32.85 -6.86 -25.78
CA ASP A 33 -33.88 -7.15 -24.77
C ASP A 33 -33.59 -6.55 -23.37
N LEU A 34 -32.87 -5.46 -23.31
CA LEU A 34 -32.67 -4.68 -22.10
C LEU A 34 -33.97 -3.93 -21.71
N PRO A 35 -34.28 -3.76 -20.42
CA PRO A 35 -35.36 -2.88 -19.97
C PRO A 35 -35.26 -1.48 -20.57
N SER A 36 -36.40 -0.88 -20.94
CA SER A 36 -36.47 0.44 -21.61
C SER A 36 -35.79 1.56 -20.83
N ASP A 37 -35.80 1.47 -19.50
CA ASP A 37 -35.22 2.46 -18.60
C ASP A 37 -33.71 2.26 -18.37
N MET A 38 -33.14 1.19 -18.91
CA MET A 38 -31.72 0.85 -18.70
C MET A 38 -30.79 1.95 -19.20
N LYS A 39 -31.16 2.68 -20.25
CA LYS A 39 -30.37 3.80 -20.76
C LYS A 39 -30.22 4.92 -19.73
N LEU A 40 -31.29 5.28 -19.02
CA LEU A 40 -31.27 6.29 -17.97
C LEU A 40 -30.49 5.78 -16.74
N ILE A 41 -30.70 4.53 -16.39
CA ILE A 41 -30.00 3.90 -15.28
C ILE A 41 -28.51 3.88 -15.54
N LEU A 42 -28.06 3.43 -16.72
CA LEU A 42 -26.63 3.38 -17.06
C LEU A 42 -25.99 4.77 -17.12
N SER A 43 -26.72 5.77 -17.61
CA SER A 43 -26.20 7.16 -17.60
C SER A 43 -26.03 7.72 -16.18
N SER A 44 -26.77 7.20 -15.20
CA SER A 44 -26.69 7.57 -13.80
C SER A 44 -25.68 6.75 -13.00
N CYS A 45 -25.13 5.69 -13.58
CA CYS A 45 -24.10 4.84 -13.00
C CYS A 45 -22.73 5.53 -13.01
N THR A 46 -22.49 6.45 -12.09
CA THR A 46 -21.23 7.22 -11.96
C THR A 46 -20.24 6.61 -10.95
N GLY A 47 -20.60 5.49 -10.30
CA GLY A 47 -19.82 4.89 -9.24
C GLY A 47 -19.97 5.57 -7.86
N ILE A 48 -20.57 6.75 -7.82
CA ILE A 48 -20.74 7.54 -6.59
C ILE A 48 -22.02 7.16 -5.84
N VAL A 49 -23.12 7.03 -6.57
CA VAL A 49 -24.45 6.76 -6.02
C VAL A 49 -24.74 5.26 -6.02
N ASN A 50 -25.46 4.79 -5.00
CA ASN A 50 -25.89 3.39 -4.93
C ASN A 50 -27.02 3.13 -5.94
N ILE A 51 -27.04 1.95 -6.56
CA ILE A 51 -28.08 1.58 -7.53
C ILE A 51 -29.50 1.74 -6.97
N SER A 52 -29.72 1.43 -5.69
CA SER A 52 -31.02 1.59 -5.04
C SER A 52 -31.48 3.06 -4.99
N GLU A 53 -30.54 3.99 -4.79
CA GLU A 53 -30.83 5.43 -4.82
C GLU A 53 -31.05 5.92 -6.26
N ILE A 54 -30.34 5.36 -7.24
CA ILE A 54 -30.56 5.67 -8.66
C ILE A 54 -31.98 5.29 -9.06
N LEU A 55 -32.42 4.07 -8.72
CA LEU A 55 -33.77 3.58 -9.04
C LEU A 55 -34.84 4.46 -8.39
N LEU A 56 -34.62 4.85 -7.12
CA LEU A 56 -35.51 5.74 -6.39
C LEU A 56 -35.61 7.14 -7.03
N ASN A 57 -34.44 7.73 -7.35
CA ASN A 57 -34.37 9.08 -7.93
C ASN A 57 -34.98 9.16 -9.34
N LEU A 58 -34.92 8.07 -10.09
CA LEU A 58 -35.52 7.97 -11.42
C LEU A 58 -37.01 7.57 -11.39
N ASN A 59 -37.59 7.36 -10.19
CA ASN A 59 -38.97 6.89 -10.01
C ASN A 59 -39.28 5.64 -10.84
N ILE A 60 -38.35 4.67 -10.88
CA ILE A 60 -38.52 3.42 -11.61
C ILE A 60 -39.59 2.55 -10.91
N ASP A 61 -40.51 2.00 -11.70
CA ASP A 61 -41.58 1.13 -11.19
C ASP A 61 -40.99 -0.12 -10.51
N GLU A 62 -41.39 -0.39 -9.28
CA GLU A 62 -40.91 -1.51 -8.49
C GLU A 62 -41.14 -2.87 -9.19
N ARG A 63 -42.18 -2.98 -10.04
CA ARG A 63 -42.52 -4.20 -10.77
C ARG A 63 -41.45 -4.62 -11.76
N ILE A 64 -40.62 -3.72 -12.25
CA ILE A 64 -39.54 -4.01 -13.21
C ILE A 64 -38.13 -4.05 -12.54
N HIS A 65 -38.06 -3.88 -11.21
CA HIS A 65 -36.78 -3.89 -10.48
C HIS A 65 -36.07 -5.24 -10.63
N GLU A 66 -36.79 -6.34 -10.70
CA GLU A 66 -36.18 -7.67 -10.87
C GLU A 66 -35.55 -7.82 -12.24
N ASP A 67 -36.23 -7.41 -13.32
CA ASP A 67 -35.69 -7.42 -14.67
C ASP A 67 -34.46 -6.53 -14.79
N ILE A 68 -34.49 -5.34 -14.17
CA ILE A 68 -33.34 -4.44 -14.10
C ILE A 68 -32.16 -5.10 -13.37
N ASN A 69 -32.40 -5.76 -12.23
CA ASN A 69 -31.36 -6.43 -11.49
C ASN A 69 -30.74 -7.60 -12.27
N ILE A 70 -31.52 -8.33 -13.04
CA ILE A 70 -31.03 -9.39 -13.94
C ILE A 70 -30.14 -8.77 -15.02
N ALA A 71 -30.61 -7.70 -15.67
CA ALA A 71 -29.82 -6.99 -16.69
C ALA A 71 -28.53 -6.40 -16.13
N LEU A 72 -28.55 -5.79 -14.92
CA LEU A 72 -27.36 -5.27 -14.28
C LEU A 72 -26.34 -6.37 -13.93
N ARG A 73 -26.79 -7.53 -13.47
CA ARG A 73 -25.90 -8.69 -13.22
C ARG A 73 -25.26 -9.17 -14.51
N PHE A 74 -26.05 -9.31 -15.57
CA PHE A 74 -25.55 -9.68 -16.89
C PHE A 74 -24.47 -8.71 -17.38
N LEU A 75 -24.72 -7.39 -17.27
CA LEU A 75 -23.77 -6.36 -17.66
C LEU A 75 -22.48 -6.37 -16.81
N LEU A 76 -22.57 -6.74 -15.53
CA LEU A 76 -21.43 -6.93 -14.65
C LEU A 76 -20.59 -8.16 -15.04
N GLU A 77 -21.23 -9.30 -15.30
CA GLU A 77 -20.57 -10.54 -15.73
C GLU A 77 -19.81 -10.35 -17.04
N HIS A 78 -20.39 -9.56 -17.95
CA HIS A 78 -19.77 -9.23 -19.26
C HIS A 78 -18.84 -8.00 -19.20
N ARG A 79 -18.52 -7.51 -18.02
CA ARG A 79 -17.61 -6.36 -17.78
C ARG A 79 -18.04 -5.06 -18.48
N VAL A 80 -19.31 -4.92 -18.83
CA VAL A 80 -19.88 -3.65 -19.33
C VAL A 80 -20.03 -2.67 -18.18
N LEU A 81 -20.38 -3.18 -17.01
CA LEU A 81 -20.39 -2.44 -15.76
C LEU A 81 -19.28 -2.94 -14.83
N ILE A 82 -18.78 -2.04 -14.00
CA ILE A 82 -17.85 -2.33 -12.92
C ILE A 82 -18.52 -1.92 -11.60
N ASN A 83 -18.47 -2.81 -10.60
CA ASN A 83 -18.93 -2.48 -9.26
C ASN A 83 -17.79 -1.83 -8.47
N GLN A 84 -17.90 -0.55 -8.16
CA GLN A 84 -16.92 0.21 -7.38
C GLN A 84 -17.15 0.15 -5.87
N SER A 85 -18.12 -0.60 -5.37
CA SER A 85 -18.37 -0.69 -3.93
C SER A 85 -17.13 -1.15 -3.17
N HIS A 86 -16.37 -2.09 -3.73
CA HIS A 86 -15.13 -2.58 -3.14
C HIS A 86 -14.05 -1.49 -3.07
N LEU A 87 -13.92 -0.63 -4.10
CA LEU A 87 -12.96 0.50 -4.10
C LEU A 87 -13.32 1.52 -3.01
N TYR A 88 -14.61 1.77 -2.83
CA TYR A 88 -15.08 2.65 -1.76
C TYR A 88 -14.77 2.06 -0.38
N GLU A 89 -15.05 0.76 -0.17
CA GLU A 89 -14.71 0.06 1.07
C GLU A 89 -13.20 0.03 1.33
N GLN A 90 -12.39 -0.18 0.29
CA GLN A 90 -10.93 -0.12 0.37
C GLN A 90 -10.45 1.28 0.79
N SER A 91 -10.99 2.33 0.16
CA SER A 91 -10.69 3.71 0.52
C SER A 91 -11.08 4.03 1.97
N GLU A 92 -12.24 3.56 2.43
CA GLU A 92 -12.65 3.71 3.83
C GLU A 92 -11.72 2.96 4.80
N ARG A 93 -11.27 1.75 4.46
CA ARG A 93 -10.30 1.00 5.27
C ARG A 93 -8.98 1.75 5.37
N LEU A 94 -8.46 2.26 4.26
CA LEU A 94 -7.25 3.08 4.24
C LEU A 94 -7.40 4.33 5.10
N HIS A 95 -8.53 5.02 4.99
CA HIS A 95 -8.81 6.22 5.79
C HIS A 95 -8.91 5.93 7.29
N LYS A 96 -9.36 4.75 7.69
CA LYS A 96 -9.42 4.29 9.08
C LYS A 96 -8.11 3.70 9.59
N SER A 97 -7.16 3.41 8.70
CA SER A 97 -5.90 2.74 9.04
C SER A 97 -4.95 3.64 9.81
N TYR A 98 -4.23 3.02 10.75
CA TYR A 98 -3.17 3.62 11.53
C TYR A 98 -1.84 2.94 11.20
N VAL A 99 -0.92 3.69 10.61
CA VAL A 99 0.42 3.24 10.25
C VAL A 99 1.45 3.96 11.12
N GLN A 100 2.34 3.19 11.72
CA GLN A 100 3.50 3.72 12.44
C GLN A 100 4.76 3.50 11.61
N VAL A 101 5.56 4.54 11.44
CA VAL A 101 6.85 4.50 10.75
C VAL A 101 7.96 4.69 11.79
N ILE A 102 8.84 3.69 11.90
CA ILE A 102 10.00 3.72 12.78
C ILE A 102 11.21 4.21 11.98
N GLY A 103 11.82 5.28 12.46
CA GLY A 103 12.93 5.96 11.79
C GLY A 103 12.51 7.25 11.10
N ILE A 104 13.47 8.17 11.00
CA ILE A 104 13.31 9.45 10.28
C ILE A 104 14.50 9.63 9.34
N ASN A 105 14.30 9.22 8.11
CA ASN A 105 15.29 9.29 7.02
C ASN A 105 14.58 9.55 5.68
N THR A 106 15.31 9.52 4.60
CA THR A 106 14.77 9.72 3.24
C THR A 106 13.61 8.76 2.90
N PHE A 107 13.71 7.49 3.30
CA PHE A 107 12.63 6.53 3.09
C PHE A 107 11.37 6.94 3.87
N ALA A 108 11.52 7.32 5.14
CA ALA A 108 10.39 7.72 5.97
C ALA A 108 9.61 8.91 5.39
N PHE A 109 10.31 9.90 4.80
CA PHE A 109 9.68 11.01 4.09
C PHE A 109 8.86 10.55 2.90
N GLN A 110 9.48 9.78 2.01
CA GLN A 110 8.82 9.31 0.80
C GLN A 110 7.64 8.40 1.11
N ILE A 111 7.82 7.47 2.03
CA ILE A 111 6.77 6.54 2.48
C ILE A 111 5.61 7.30 3.09
N GLY A 112 5.88 8.27 3.96
CA GLY A 112 4.84 9.08 4.59
C GLY A 112 4.00 9.82 3.57
N GLN A 113 4.62 10.47 2.60
CA GLN A 113 3.91 11.19 1.54
C GLN A 113 3.11 10.26 0.63
N LEU A 114 3.67 9.10 0.26
CA LEU A 114 2.97 8.12 -0.57
C LEU A 114 1.77 7.51 0.16
N LEU A 115 1.89 7.19 1.46
CA LEU A 115 0.78 6.72 2.28
C LEU A 115 -0.32 7.79 2.43
N ALA A 116 0.08 9.06 2.63
CA ALA A 116 -0.86 10.18 2.69
C ALA A 116 -1.60 10.35 1.38
N ALA A 117 -0.90 10.31 0.24
CA ALA A 117 -1.49 10.38 -1.09
C ALA A 117 -2.45 9.21 -1.38
N ALA A 118 -2.18 8.03 -0.81
CA ALA A 118 -3.05 6.87 -0.90
C ALA A 118 -4.29 6.94 0.01
N GLY A 119 -4.40 7.97 0.87
CA GLY A 119 -5.56 8.17 1.74
C GLY A 119 -5.47 7.45 3.09
N VAL A 120 -4.28 7.03 3.54
CA VAL A 120 -4.09 6.50 4.90
C VAL A 120 -4.39 7.59 5.92
N GLY A 121 -5.38 7.35 6.79
CA GLY A 121 -5.92 8.39 7.64
C GLY A 121 -5.03 8.82 8.80
N ARG A 122 -4.17 7.92 9.30
CA ARG A 122 -3.27 8.22 10.41
C ARG A 122 -1.87 7.66 10.18
N ILE A 123 -0.88 8.54 10.12
CA ILE A 123 0.52 8.20 9.95
C ILE A 123 1.31 8.82 11.11
N VAL A 124 2.01 7.97 11.86
CA VAL A 124 2.78 8.38 13.03
C VAL A 124 4.23 8.00 12.82
N PHE A 125 5.14 8.91 13.18
CA PHE A 125 6.57 8.68 13.13
C PHE A 125 7.11 8.58 14.55
N ASP A 126 7.73 7.44 14.85
CA ASP A 126 8.46 7.24 16.07
C ASP A 126 9.96 7.24 15.76
N SER A 127 10.69 8.14 16.40
CA SER A 127 12.14 8.15 16.30
C SER A 127 12.70 7.47 17.53
N LEU A 128 13.18 6.27 17.35
CA LEU A 128 13.90 5.52 18.39
C LEU A 128 15.22 6.18 18.81
N THR A 129 15.68 7.16 18.02
CA THR A 129 16.88 7.93 18.35
C THR A 129 16.51 9.26 18.98
N LYS A 130 16.85 9.44 20.27
CA LYS A 130 16.65 10.68 21.03
C LYS A 130 17.39 11.92 20.47
N LYS A 131 18.18 11.80 19.42
CA LYS A 131 18.83 12.93 18.75
C LYS A 131 17.90 13.49 17.70
N GLN A 132 17.45 14.72 17.90
CA GLN A 132 16.73 15.49 16.88
C GLN A 132 17.70 15.69 15.69
N ALA A 133 17.44 14.97 14.61
CA ALA A 133 18.19 15.17 13.38
C ALA A 133 17.70 16.43 12.69
N THR A 134 18.63 17.22 12.19
CA THR A 134 18.34 18.40 11.36
C THR A 134 18.38 18.04 9.89
N VAL A 135 17.64 18.79 9.08
CA VAL A 135 17.67 18.70 7.61
C VAL A 135 19.04 19.15 7.12
N THR A 136 19.68 18.33 6.32
CA THR A 136 20.96 18.60 5.67
C THR A 136 20.78 18.64 4.15
N LEU A 137 21.82 19.08 3.42
CA LEU A 137 21.80 19.07 1.96
C LEU A 137 21.57 17.67 1.38
N GLY A 138 22.03 16.63 2.07
CA GLY A 138 21.84 15.23 1.67
C GLY A 138 20.42 14.71 1.80
N ASP A 139 19.56 15.40 2.52
CA ASP A 139 18.16 15.04 2.70
C ASP A 139 17.25 15.64 1.60
N ILE A 140 17.76 16.59 0.81
CA ILE A 140 16.99 17.29 -0.22
C ILE A 140 16.77 16.36 -1.42
N ASN A 141 15.51 16.03 -1.67
CA ASN A 141 15.09 15.25 -2.85
C ASN A 141 13.63 15.57 -3.23
N ILE A 142 13.12 14.91 -4.27
CA ILE A 142 11.79 15.21 -4.86
C ILE A 142 10.65 15.06 -3.83
N LEU A 143 10.70 14.01 -3.02
CA LEU A 143 9.73 13.70 -1.97
C LEU A 143 10.30 13.95 -0.56
N GLY A 144 11.39 14.68 -0.44
CA GLY A 144 12.06 15.00 0.82
C GLY A 144 11.85 16.45 1.24
N PRO A 145 12.62 16.88 2.25
CA PRO A 145 12.67 18.26 2.67
C PRO A 145 13.04 19.21 1.52
N ARG A 146 12.59 20.44 1.60
CA ARG A 146 12.94 21.50 0.65
C ARG A 146 14.24 22.18 1.06
N ALA A 147 14.97 22.77 0.11
CA ALA A 147 16.22 23.48 0.37
C ALA A 147 16.10 24.58 1.45
N ARG A 148 14.94 25.25 1.53
CA ARG A 148 14.65 26.26 2.55
C ARG A 148 14.55 25.72 3.98
N GLU A 149 14.43 24.40 4.13
CA GLU A 149 14.27 23.72 5.42
C GLU A 149 15.62 23.24 5.99
N ILE A 150 16.73 23.45 5.27
CA ILE A 150 18.08 23.09 5.76
C ILE A 150 18.32 23.76 7.12
N GLY A 151 18.78 22.96 8.08
CA GLY A 151 19.01 23.38 9.46
C GLY A 151 17.79 23.29 10.39
N THR A 152 16.57 23.06 9.85
CA THR A 152 15.37 22.82 10.67
C THR A 152 15.33 21.37 11.17
N SER A 153 14.43 21.09 12.12
CA SER A 153 14.20 19.73 12.59
C SER A 153 13.61 18.85 11.46
N LEU A 154 14.25 17.71 11.19
CA LEU A 154 13.79 16.75 10.19
C LEU A 154 12.39 16.20 10.51
N SER A 155 12.11 15.95 11.79
CA SER A 155 10.78 15.49 12.21
C SER A 155 9.70 16.57 12.07
N GLN A 156 10.06 17.84 12.20
CA GLN A 156 9.15 18.95 11.96
C GLN A 156 8.86 19.10 10.46
N SER A 157 9.91 19.12 9.63
CA SER A 157 9.79 19.17 8.17
C SER A 157 8.87 18.04 7.64
N LEU A 158 9.03 16.81 8.17
CA LEU A 158 8.18 15.70 7.79
C LEU A 158 6.71 15.92 8.18
N ARG A 159 6.46 16.40 9.41
CA ARG A 159 5.09 16.72 9.85
C ARG A 159 4.44 17.79 8.98
N ASP A 160 5.16 18.86 8.71
CA ASP A 160 4.65 19.97 7.89
C ASP A 160 4.33 19.50 6.46
N SER A 161 5.18 18.64 5.90
CA SER A 161 4.96 18.03 4.59
C SER A 161 3.68 17.17 4.57
N LEU A 162 3.42 16.37 5.59
CA LEU A 162 2.21 15.55 5.69
C LEU A 162 0.95 16.38 5.90
N LEU A 163 1.02 17.40 6.77
CA LEU A 163 -0.08 18.33 6.99
C LEU A 163 -0.45 19.07 5.71
N ALA A 164 0.54 19.47 4.91
CA ALA A 164 0.30 20.11 3.60
C ALA A 164 -0.43 19.19 2.61
N MET A 165 -0.37 17.86 2.81
CA MET A 165 -1.11 16.86 2.03
C MET A 165 -2.46 16.48 2.66
N GLY A 166 -2.87 17.13 3.76
CA GLY A 166 -4.11 16.83 4.46
C GLY A 166 -4.05 15.58 5.35
N ALA A 167 -2.87 14.99 5.53
CA ALA A 167 -2.69 13.85 6.41
C ALA A 167 -2.50 14.29 7.87
N ARG A 168 -3.03 13.50 8.80
CA ARG A 168 -2.86 13.74 10.23
C ARG A 168 -1.53 13.15 10.70
N ALA A 169 -0.54 14.00 10.93
CA ALA A 169 0.71 13.63 11.59
C ALA A 169 0.55 13.79 13.10
N GLU A 170 0.11 12.74 13.76
CA GLU A 170 -0.10 12.75 15.21
C GLU A 170 1.12 12.16 15.95
N LYS A 171 1.18 12.38 17.27
CA LYS A 171 2.13 11.69 18.14
C LYS A 171 1.67 10.23 18.32
N PRO A 172 2.60 9.28 18.60
CA PRO A 172 2.23 7.92 18.96
C PRO A 172 1.19 7.92 20.08
N ASN A 173 0.10 7.20 19.87
CA ASN A 173 -0.90 6.97 20.91
C ASN A 173 -0.69 5.58 21.49
N GLN A 174 -0.52 5.48 22.78
CA GLN A 174 -0.31 4.20 23.48
C GLN A 174 -1.60 3.36 23.59
N GLU A 175 -2.78 3.97 23.40
CA GLU A 175 -4.06 3.29 23.59
C GLU A 175 -4.49 2.44 22.38
N ARG A 176 -4.02 2.75 21.16
CA ARG A 176 -4.35 2.00 19.95
C ARG A 176 -3.08 1.42 19.32
N LYS A 177 -3.10 0.11 19.09
CA LYS A 177 -2.04 -0.55 18.30
C LYS A 177 -2.09 -0.10 16.85
N PRO A 178 -0.93 0.08 16.19
CA PRO A 178 -0.89 0.31 14.75
C PRO A 178 -1.39 -0.91 13.99
N ASP A 179 -2.08 -0.66 12.89
CA ASP A 179 -2.51 -1.71 11.97
C ASP A 179 -1.31 -2.26 11.16
N LEU A 180 -0.28 -1.42 10.99
CA LEU A 180 0.97 -1.77 10.32
C LEU A 180 2.14 -0.91 10.85
N VAL A 181 3.30 -1.55 11.04
CA VAL A 181 4.55 -0.85 11.35
C VAL A 181 5.51 -0.95 10.17
N ILE A 182 6.08 0.17 9.75
CA ILE A 182 7.11 0.24 8.72
C ILE A 182 8.44 0.60 9.39
N VAL A 183 9.43 -0.24 9.23
CA VAL A 183 10.75 -0.08 9.83
C VAL A 183 11.74 0.41 8.78
N CYS A 184 12.17 1.68 8.91
CA CYS A 184 13.06 2.37 7.97
C CYS A 184 14.50 2.52 8.49
N GLU A 185 14.80 2.06 9.68
CA GLU A 185 16.13 2.13 10.31
C GLU A 185 16.57 0.78 10.83
N ASP A 186 17.86 0.64 11.12
CA ASP A 186 18.38 -0.51 11.86
C ASP A 186 17.74 -0.52 13.27
N THR A 187 16.84 -1.46 13.46
CA THR A 187 16.06 -1.61 14.68
C THR A 187 16.70 -2.70 15.55
N GLU A 188 16.76 -2.50 16.86
CA GLU A 188 17.29 -3.51 17.75
C GLU A 188 16.40 -4.76 17.75
N SER A 189 17.00 -5.94 17.90
CA SER A 189 16.27 -7.22 17.89
C SER A 189 15.16 -7.29 18.94
N PHE A 190 15.32 -6.58 20.06
CA PHE A 190 14.31 -6.47 21.10
C PHE A 190 13.01 -5.82 20.59
N GLU A 191 13.11 -4.71 19.87
CA GLU A 191 11.95 -3.98 19.34
C GLU A 191 11.21 -4.80 18.26
N ILE A 192 11.96 -5.54 17.43
CA ILE A 192 11.37 -6.46 16.45
C ILE A 192 10.62 -7.59 17.19
N ASN A 193 11.16 -8.11 18.27
CA ASN A 193 10.51 -9.14 19.08
C ASN A 193 9.22 -8.61 19.74
N GLU A 194 9.17 -7.35 20.15
CA GLU A 194 7.94 -6.74 20.66
C GLU A 194 6.83 -6.69 19.60
N LEU A 195 7.17 -6.36 18.34
CA LEU A 195 6.21 -6.40 17.23
C LEU A 195 5.66 -7.81 17.02
N MET A 196 6.52 -8.82 17.12
CA MET A 196 6.12 -10.23 17.00
C MET A 196 5.21 -10.65 18.16
N ILE A 197 5.59 -10.37 19.41
CA ILE A 197 4.83 -10.71 20.62
C ILE A 197 3.46 -10.03 20.62
N ASN A 198 3.42 -8.75 20.23
CA ASN A 198 2.21 -7.94 20.18
C ASN A 198 1.36 -8.23 18.94
N ARG A 199 1.77 -9.17 18.07
CA ARG A 199 1.08 -9.54 16.82
C ARG A 199 0.83 -8.34 15.90
N VAL A 200 1.81 -7.44 15.80
CA VAL A 200 1.71 -6.26 14.94
C VAL A 200 2.33 -6.57 13.57
N PRO A 201 1.55 -6.52 12.48
CA PRO A 201 2.10 -6.63 11.12
C PRO A 201 3.17 -5.58 10.88
N HIS A 202 4.27 -5.98 10.23
CA HIS A 202 5.36 -5.04 9.99
C HIS A 202 6.15 -5.38 8.72
N VAL A 203 6.80 -4.37 8.15
CA VAL A 203 7.60 -4.49 6.95
C VAL A 203 8.88 -3.65 7.08
N PHE A 204 9.94 -4.13 6.45
CA PHE A 204 11.26 -3.49 6.52
C PHE A 204 11.63 -2.83 5.21
N ILE A 205 12.39 -1.73 5.31
CA ILE A 205 13.11 -1.10 4.20
C ILE A 205 14.42 -0.54 4.74
N GLY A 206 15.50 -0.77 4.03
CA GLY A 206 16.81 -0.30 4.45
C GLY A 206 17.83 -0.32 3.33
N LYS A 207 19.01 0.24 3.62
CA LYS A 207 20.13 0.30 2.69
C LYS A 207 21.31 -0.48 3.26
N THR A 208 21.85 -1.39 2.46
CA THR A 208 23.04 -2.17 2.80
C THR A 208 24.10 -1.95 1.73
N GLY A 209 25.05 -1.04 2.01
CA GLY A 209 26.01 -0.60 0.99
C GLY A 209 25.30 0.17 -0.14
N GLU A 210 25.48 -0.28 -1.38
CA GLU A 210 24.84 0.29 -2.56
C GLU A 210 23.46 -0.34 -2.87
N GLN A 211 23.06 -1.35 -2.10
CA GLN A 211 21.78 -2.05 -2.29
C GLN A 211 20.70 -1.47 -1.37
N VAL A 212 19.50 -1.38 -1.89
CA VAL A 212 18.28 -1.12 -1.10
C VAL A 212 17.49 -2.42 -1.00
N ASN A 213 17.14 -2.80 0.22
CA ASN A 213 16.37 -3.99 0.54
C ASN A 213 14.96 -3.58 0.96
N VAL A 214 13.94 -4.17 0.34
CA VAL A 214 12.52 -3.96 0.65
C VAL A 214 11.90 -5.28 1.10
N GLY A 215 11.30 -5.29 2.28
CA GLY A 215 10.79 -6.50 2.91
C GLY A 215 11.76 -7.11 3.92
N PRO A 216 11.37 -8.23 4.55
CA PRO A 216 10.11 -8.93 4.33
C PRO A 216 8.91 -8.17 4.90
N PHE A 217 7.72 -8.44 4.31
CA PHE A 217 6.46 -8.12 4.94
C PHE A 217 6.08 -9.28 5.87
N VAL A 218 5.92 -8.99 7.15
CA VAL A 218 5.73 -10.01 8.21
C VAL A 218 4.35 -9.87 8.83
N ILE A 219 3.57 -10.95 8.75
CA ILE A 219 2.38 -11.15 9.56
C ILE A 219 2.78 -12.13 10.68
N PRO A 220 2.85 -11.67 11.95
CA PRO A 220 3.31 -12.51 13.05
C PRO A 220 2.52 -13.80 13.20
N GLY A 221 3.22 -14.90 13.44
CA GLY A 221 2.63 -16.25 13.55
C GLY A 221 2.50 -17.00 12.24
N ILE A 222 2.44 -16.30 11.10
CA ILE A 222 2.16 -16.89 9.79
C ILE A 222 3.40 -16.84 8.88
N GLN A 223 4.06 -15.68 8.82
CA GLN A 223 5.12 -15.41 7.85
C GLN A 223 6.53 -15.60 8.43
N THR A 224 7.49 -15.78 7.54
CA THR A 224 8.91 -15.82 7.87
C THR A 224 9.38 -14.44 8.34
N CYS A 225 9.90 -14.35 9.55
CA CYS A 225 10.30 -13.08 10.17
C CYS A 225 11.76 -12.69 9.89
N GLN A 226 12.15 -11.49 10.29
CA GLN A 226 13.52 -10.98 10.18
C GLN A 226 14.56 -11.87 10.90
N ASN A 227 14.21 -12.47 12.04
CA ASN A 227 15.11 -13.39 12.75
C ASN A 227 15.43 -14.65 11.93
N CYS A 228 14.46 -15.18 11.18
CA CYS A 228 14.73 -16.29 10.26
C CYS A 228 15.78 -15.91 9.21
N LEU A 229 15.68 -14.69 8.67
CA LEU A 229 16.67 -14.18 7.70
C LEU A 229 18.06 -14.12 8.33
N GLN A 230 18.17 -13.58 9.54
CA GLN A 230 19.44 -13.49 10.27
C GLN A 230 20.02 -14.88 10.58
N LEU A 231 19.22 -15.79 11.12
CA LEU A 231 19.65 -17.16 11.44
C LEU A 231 20.08 -17.94 10.21
N ASN A 232 19.37 -17.78 9.09
CA ASN A 232 19.74 -18.43 7.83
C ASN A 232 21.02 -17.82 7.22
N SER A 233 21.26 -16.53 7.41
CA SER A 233 22.49 -15.86 6.97
C SER A 233 23.70 -16.31 7.80
N LEU A 234 23.54 -16.45 9.10
CA LEU A 234 24.60 -16.97 10.00
C LEU A 234 25.00 -18.39 9.65
N LYS A 235 24.05 -19.26 9.25
CA LYS A 235 24.37 -20.63 8.80
C LYS A 235 25.20 -20.70 7.54
N LYS A 236 25.06 -19.72 6.64
CA LYS A 236 25.83 -19.63 5.39
C LYS A 236 27.24 -19.08 5.60
N ASN A 237 27.45 -18.30 6.63
CA ASN A 237 28.71 -17.59 6.91
C ASN A 237 29.16 -17.85 8.35
N LEU A 238 29.67 -19.06 8.61
CA LEU A 238 30.20 -19.52 9.92
C LEU A 238 31.31 -18.63 10.50
N PHE A 239 31.86 -17.69 9.74
CA PHE A 239 32.97 -16.81 10.12
C PHE A 239 32.60 -15.31 10.19
N ILE A 240 31.34 -14.93 10.08
CA ILE A 240 30.96 -13.54 10.36
C ILE A 240 30.79 -13.42 11.87
N PHE A 241 31.86 -12.93 12.53
CA PHE A 241 31.77 -12.37 13.86
C PHE A 241 30.60 -11.39 13.90
N PRO A 242 29.87 -11.29 15.06
CA PRO A 242 28.86 -10.24 15.20
C PRO A 242 29.54 -8.92 14.81
N LEU A 243 29.05 -8.33 13.72
CA LEU A 243 29.55 -7.04 13.26
C LEU A 243 29.42 -6.11 14.47
N GLU A 244 30.54 -5.66 15.01
CA GLU A 244 30.57 -4.60 16.00
C GLU A 244 29.56 -3.55 15.54
N LYS A 245 28.71 -3.09 16.49
CA LYS A 245 27.71 -2.04 16.23
C LYS A 245 28.36 -0.99 15.35
N ARG A 246 28.07 -0.98 14.05
CA ARG A 246 28.67 -0.02 13.13
C ARG A 246 28.39 1.34 13.73
N LYS A 247 29.43 2.05 14.15
CA LYS A 247 29.31 3.45 14.60
C LYS A 247 28.44 4.15 13.58
N LYS A 248 27.30 4.70 14.02
CA LYS A 248 26.35 5.39 13.14
C LYS A 248 27.17 6.30 12.24
N LYS A 249 27.33 5.91 10.97
CA LYS A 249 27.96 6.75 9.97
C LYS A 249 27.15 8.06 9.87
N ALA A 250 27.84 9.16 9.64
CA ALA A 250 27.18 10.40 9.26
C ALA A 250 26.18 10.08 8.13
N ARG A 251 25.02 10.75 8.12
CA ARG A 251 24.02 10.60 7.05
C ARG A 251 24.71 10.72 5.71
N GLU A 252 24.67 9.62 4.96
CA GLU A 252 25.21 9.61 3.60
C GLU A 252 24.21 10.34 2.69
N ILE A 253 24.75 11.17 1.80
CA ILE A 253 23.96 11.76 0.71
C ILE A 253 23.37 10.62 -0.12
N ASP A 254 22.07 10.66 -0.38
CA ASP A 254 21.44 9.68 -1.26
C ASP A 254 21.95 9.88 -2.69
N LYS A 255 22.86 9.00 -3.10
CA LYS A 255 23.48 9.04 -4.43
C LYS A 255 22.53 8.65 -5.55
N ASN A 256 21.43 7.94 -5.22
CA ASN A 256 20.46 7.47 -6.19
C ASN A 256 19.03 7.67 -5.68
N PRO A 257 18.50 8.90 -5.72
CA PRO A 257 17.14 9.20 -5.25
C PRO A 257 16.06 8.46 -6.02
N SER A 258 16.30 8.11 -7.29
CA SER A 258 15.36 7.33 -8.09
C SER A 258 15.19 5.91 -7.56
N LEU A 259 16.29 5.27 -7.14
CA LEU A 259 16.27 3.94 -6.54
C LEU A 259 15.54 3.96 -5.19
N THR A 260 15.80 4.96 -4.37
CA THR A 260 15.11 5.16 -3.08
C THR A 260 13.62 5.38 -3.28
N THR A 261 13.23 6.14 -4.31
CA THR A 261 11.81 6.36 -4.67
C THR A 261 11.15 5.08 -5.16
N LEU A 262 11.82 4.31 -6.02
CA LEU A 262 11.33 3.02 -6.50
C LEU A 262 11.09 2.05 -5.34
N ALA A 263 12.05 1.94 -4.42
CA ALA A 263 11.96 1.11 -3.24
C ALA A 263 10.80 1.52 -2.32
N SER A 264 10.65 2.81 -2.07
CA SER A 264 9.57 3.37 -1.26
C SER A 264 8.20 3.11 -1.90
N SER A 265 8.08 3.28 -3.22
CA SER A 265 6.86 3.03 -3.98
C SER A 265 6.48 1.55 -3.95
N LEU A 266 7.45 0.65 -4.15
CA LEU A 266 7.23 -0.80 -4.06
C LEU A 266 6.73 -1.20 -2.67
N LEU A 267 7.36 -0.69 -1.61
CA LEU A 267 6.94 -0.94 -0.24
C LEU A 267 5.52 -0.44 0.01
N VAL A 268 5.22 0.81 -0.34
CA VAL A 268 3.91 1.42 -0.08
C VAL A 268 2.80 0.72 -0.85
N THR A 269 3.04 0.28 -2.10
CA THR A 269 2.06 -0.53 -2.85
C THR A 269 1.69 -1.81 -2.09
N ASN A 270 2.66 -2.50 -1.48
CA ASN A 270 2.40 -3.66 -0.63
C ASN A 270 1.65 -3.30 0.67
N CYS A 271 1.96 -2.15 1.27
CA CYS A 271 1.24 -1.67 2.45
C CYS A 271 -0.22 -1.35 2.13
N ILE A 272 -0.48 -0.68 1.01
CA ILE A 272 -1.84 -0.35 0.54
C ILE A 272 -2.64 -1.64 0.30
N SER A 273 -2.09 -2.61 -0.43
CA SER A 273 -2.73 -3.90 -0.68
C SER A 273 -3.08 -4.62 0.63
N PHE A 274 -2.21 -4.57 1.64
CA PHE A 274 -2.50 -5.12 2.95
C PHE A 274 -3.62 -4.37 3.69
N LEU A 275 -3.52 -3.04 3.79
CA LEU A 275 -4.44 -2.20 4.54
C LEU A 275 -5.84 -2.12 3.90
N SER A 276 -5.92 -2.20 2.57
CA SER A 276 -7.19 -2.24 1.84
C SER A 276 -7.92 -3.59 1.96
N GLY A 277 -7.24 -4.63 2.47
CA GLY A 277 -7.82 -5.95 2.67
C GLY A 277 -7.81 -6.85 1.42
N GLU A 278 -6.96 -6.56 0.45
CA GLU A 278 -6.80 -7.35 -0.79
C GLU A 278 -6.07 -8.69 -0.61
N LEU A 279 -5.82 -9.09 0.65
CA LEU A 279 -5.08 -10.32 0.99
C LEU A 279 -5.58 -11.60 0.30
N ALA A 280 -6.88 -11.65 -0.02
CA ALA A 280 -7.49 -12.87 -0.55
C ALA A 280 -7.15 -13.17 -2.01
N ASN A 281 -6.89 -12.15 -2.85
CA ASN A 281 -6.70 -12.31 -4.29
C ASN A 281 -5.30 -11.96 -4.78
N ASN A 282 -4.64 -10.95 -4.19
CA ASN A 282 -3.32 -10.46 -4.58
C ASN A 282 -2.61 -9.85 -3.37
N GLY A 283 -2.50 -10.57 -2.27
CA GLY A 283 -1.83 -10.09 -1.05
C GLY A 283 -0.44 -9.50 -1.32
N PRO A 284 0.17 -8.83 -0.32
CA PRO A 284 1.48 -8.19 -0.50
C PRO A 284 2.49 -9.15 -1.13
N SER A 285 3.08 -8.78 -2.27
CA SER A 285 4.06 -9.60 -2.98
C SER A 285 5.36 -9.83 -2.18
N LEU A 286 5.56 -9.04 -1.12
CA LEU A 286 6.69 -9.13 -0.19
C LEU A 286 6.46 -10.13 0.96
N LEU A 287 5.35 -10.87 0.97
CA LEU A 287 5.15 -11.95 1.93
C LEU A 287 6.17 -13.08 1.69
N ASN A 288 6.99 -13.37 2.71
CA ASN A 288 8.11 -14.32 2.60
C ASN A 288 9.12 -13.99 1.48
N VAL A 289 9.23 -12.72 1.10
CA VAL A 289 10.12 -12.27 0.03
C VAL A 289 10.83 -11.00 0.46
N VAL A 290 12.10 -10.85 0.09
CA VAL A 290 12.85 -9.60 0.11
C VAL A 290 13.15 -9.21 -1.33
N CYS A 291 12.89 -7.97 -1.66
CA CYS A 291 13.30 -7.39 -2.93
C CYS A 291 14.61 -6.64 -2.74
N ASP A 292 15.64 -7.05 -3.44
CA ASP A 292 16.94 -6.42 -3.45
C ASP A 292 17.08 -5.57 -4.72
N LEU A 293 17.32 -4.27 -4.55
CA LEU A 293 17.48 -3.27 -5.61
C LEU A 293 18.94 -2.82 -5.62
N ASP A 294 19.62 -2.96 -6.75
CA ASP A 294 21.05 -2.58 -6.89
C ASP A 294 21.18 -1.20 -7.55
N ALA A 295 22.04 -0.36 -6.99
CA ALA A 295 22.33 0.99 -7.51
C ALA A 295 23.25 0.96 -8.74
N ASN A 296 24.07 -0.09 -8.90
CA ASN A 296 25.06 -0.20 -9.99
C ASN A 296 24.49 -0.76 -11.29
N GLY A 297 23.24 -1.17 -11.30
CA GLY A 297 22.45 -1.59 -12.46
C GLY A 297 21.00 -1.71 -12.07
N PRO A 298 20.05 -1.48 -12.96
CA PRO A 298 18.60 -1.53 -12.63
C PRO A 298 18.14 -2.97 -12.40
N THR A 299 18.86 -3.70 -11.54
CA THR A 299 18.56 -5.10 -11.25
C THR A 299 17.62 -5.16 -10.05
N ILE A 300 16.46 -5.78 -10.25
CA ILE A 300 15.48 -6.07 -9.21
C ILE A 300 15.46 -7.57 -9.00
N VAL A 301 15.86 -8.02 -7.80
CA VAL A 301 15.90 -9.45 -7.47
C VAL A 301 14.94 -9.74 -6.33
N PHE A 302 13.98 -10.62 -6.56
CA PHE A 302 13.08 -11.13 -5.53
C PHE A 302 13.64 -12.41 -4.93
N ARG A 303 14.04 -12.33 -3.66
CA ARG A 303 14.65 -13.43 -2.93
C ARG A 303 13.65 -14.03 -1.96
N LYS A 304 13.22 -15.27 -2.21
CA LYS A 304 12.31 -16.00 -1.32
C LYS A 304 13.00 -16.33 0.01
N LEU A 305 12.29 -16.11 1.10
CA LEU A 305 12.74 -16.45 2.43
C LEU A 305 12.30 -17.86 2.81
N GLN A 306 13.22 -18.57 3.47
CA GLN A 306 12.94 -19.87 4.07
C GLN A 306 12.77 -19.73 5.58
N PRO A 307 11.72 -20.31 6.18
CA PRO A 307 11.59 -20.33 7.62
C PRO A 307 12.75 -21.07 8.26
N ASN A 308 13.21 -20.60 9.41
CA ASN A 308 14.21 -21.29 10.20
C ASN A 308 13.54 -22.07 11.32
N PRO A 309 13.72 -23.41 11.42
CA PRO A 309 13.09 -24.21 12.46
C PRO A 309 13.43 -23.79 13.91
N GLN A 310 14.58 -23.14 14.09
CA GLN A 310 15.03 -22.66 15.42
C GLN A 310 14.43 -21.31 15.79
N CYS A 311 13.69 -20.64 14.90
CA CYS A 311 13.16 -19.31 15.15
C CYS A 311 11.84 -19.33 15.91
N GLY A 312 10.99 -20.32 15.72
CA GLY A 312 9.69 -20.42 16.37
C GLY A 312 8.67 -19.36 15.97
N CYS A 313 8.89 -18.60 14.90
CA CYS A 313 8.04 -17.46 14.52
C CYS A 313 6.72 -17.83 13.81
N ARG A 314 6.51 -19.11 13.46
CA ARG A 314 5.35 -19.58 12.69
C ARG A 314 4.45 -20.46 13.56
N TRP A 315 4.02 -19.95 14.70
CA TRP A 315 3.21 -20.70 15.67
C TRP A 315 1.74 -20.95 15.23
N GLU A 316 1.23 -20.22 14.23
CA GLU A 316 -0.12 -20.40 13.68
C GLU A 316 -0.15 -21.24 12.38
N ALA A 317 1.04 -21.56 11.83
CA ALA A 317 1.17 -22.30 10.57
C ALA A 317 1.61 -23.77 10.78
N ALA A 318 1.64 -24.22 12.04
CA ALA A 318 2.03 -25.57 12.45
C ALA A 318 0.80 -26.49 12.56
#